data_9c9a2e1dd3243beb2454368871f1d283
#
_entry.id   9c9a2e1dd3243beb2454368871f1d283
#
_cell.length_a   1.000
_cell.length_b   1.000
_cell.length_c   1.000
_cell.angle_alpha   90.00
_cell.angle_beta   90.00
_cell.angle_gamma   90.00
#
_symmetry.space_group_name_H-M   'P 1'
#
loop_
_entity.id
_entity.type
_entity.pdbx_description
1 polymer ?
#
loop_
_entity_poly.entity_id
_entity_poly.type
_entity_poly.pdbx_seq_one_letter_code
_entity_poly.pdbx_strand_id
1 'polypeptide(L)'
;MYSKENKIYLNKSDDIYLRNLLKNLYKNITINSDLIDYKKTRNFCYQEIINIFSVFNYLIKGSENLPYEQNSIFIYNHLNNHPFYSCRKDFQITLDSHFISGIILYKYYKNLASRVVRCSLPNENFHHSYYNKFNYVRVYAQNFIPSEMDYSQIKDFNKRFYKDSEDEIRKGNGLVVSPEGFSLDTEQSPGKFKLGVFKLATMIKPEPKIVPIVMANFDKLISKEVFKCEILKPFKMSDHGITHPNDPKLIPFVKNLNFKYKNYVKSLIKADLKFKDEIADLLIEKKFFEGKDNLIVFYGSSTIRLWKDLKKDFL
;
A
#
# COMPACT_ATOMS: atom_id res chain seq x y z
N MET A 1 8.52 -14.44 36.10
CA MET A 1 9.67 -14.21 35.21
C MET A 1 9.33 -13.05 34.30
N TYR A 2 9.95 -11.89 34.54
CA TYR A 2 9.65 -10.65 33.85
C TYR A 2 10.10 -10.71 32.39
N SER A 3 9.16 -10.46 31.47
CA SER A 3 9.49 -10.26 30.07
C SER A 3 10.40 -9.03 29.95
N LYS A 4 11.60 -9.22 29.45
CA LYS A 4 12.48 -8.12 29.03
C LYS A 4 11.68 -7.24 28.08
N GLU A 5 11.46 -5.98 28.46
CA GLU A 5 11.07 -4.93 27.54
C GLU A 5 12.13 -4.91 26.43
N ASN A 6 11.76 -5.37 25.23
CA ASN A 6 12.59 -5.21 24.06
C ASN A 6 12.65 -3.72 23.71
N LYS A 7 13.60 -3.01 24.32
CA LYS A 7 14.00 -1.69 23.85
C LYS A 7 14.50 -1.84 22.41
N ILE A 8 13.81 -1.19 21.50
CA ILE A 8 14.21 -1.14 20.10
C ILE A 8 15.47 -0.28 20.03
N TYR A 9 16.58 -0.92 19.77
CA TYR A 9 17.81 -0.23 19.41
C TYR A 9 17.78 0.00 17.91
N LEU A 10 17.33 1.20 17.50
CA LEU A 10 17.47 1.67 16.13
C LEU A 10 18.94 2.00 15.91
N ASN A 11 19.57 1.37 14.93
CA ASN A 11 21.01 1.51 14.68
C ASN A 11 21.24 2.11 13.29
N LYS A 12 22.24 2.99 13.17
CA LYS A 12 22.66 3.57 11.89
C LYS A 12 23.09 2.52 10.86
N SER A 13 23.54 1.34 11.29
CA SER A 13 23.85 0.21 10.42
C SER A 13 22.60 -0.30 9.68
N ASP A 14 21.39 -0.16 10.27
CA ASP A 14 20.14 -0.62 9.67
C ASP A 14 19.79 0.20 8.42
N ASP A 15 20.08 1.50 8.43
CA ASP A 15 19.87 2.35 7.24
C ASP A 15 20.76 1.92 6.07
N ILE A 16 22.02 1.61 6.35
CA ILE A 16 22.98 1.13 5.34
C ILE A 16 22.52 -0.23 4.82
N TYR A 17 22.06 -1.10 5.70
CA TYR A 17 21.60 -2.42 5.35
C TYR A 17 20.35 -2.36 4.48
N LEU A 18 19.33 -1.60 4.88
CA LEU A 18 18.12 -1.39 4.08
C LEU A 18 18.46 -0.82 2.69
N ARG A 19 19.32 0.22 2.64
CA ARG A 19 19.76 0.79 1.37
C ARG A 19 20.41 -0.25 0.45
N ASN A 20 21.24 -1.12 0.98
CA ASN A 20 21.92 -2.17 0.21
C ASN A 20 20.93 -3.22 -0.30
N LEU A 21 19.95 -3.62 0.51
CA LEU A 21 18.89 -4.54 0.12
C LEU A 21 18.04 -3.93 -1.02
N LEU A 22 17.69 -2.64 -0.94
CA LEU A 22 16.95 -1.94 -2.01
C LEU A 22 17.75 -1.83 -3.31
N LYS A 23 19.07 -1.58 -3.22
CA LYS A 23 19.97 -1.59 -4.39
C LYS A 23 20.04 -2.97 -5.04
N ASN A 24 20.09 -4.03 -4.25
CA ASN A 24 20.09 -5.40 -4.74
C ASN A 24 18.75 -5.76 -5.39
N LEU A 25 17.63 -5.37 -4.78
CA LEU A 25 16.30 -5.52 -5.36
C LEU A 25 16.21 -4.84 -6.73
N TYR A 26 16.65 -3.57 -6.81
CA TYR A 26 16.71 -2.83 -8.07
C TYR A 26 17.53 -3.59 -9.13
N LYS A 27 18.75 -4.01 -8.76
CA LYS A 27 19.66 -4.75 -9.66
C LYS A 27 19.01 -6.04 -10.17
N ASN A 28 18.45 -6.83 -9.27
CA ASN A 28 17.84 -8.12 -9.62
C ASN A 28 16.66 -7.93 -10.57
N ILE A 29 15.80 -6.95 -10.35
CA ILE A 29 14.66 -6.69 -11.23
C ILE A 29 15.10 -6.20 -12.61
N THR A 30 16.11 -5.34 -12.69
CA THR A 30 16.49 -4.71 -13.96
C THR A 30 17.41 -5.57 -14.84
N ILE A 31 18.22 -6.44 -14.24
CA ILE A 31 19.24 -7.22 -14.95
C ILE A 31 18.79 -8.68 -15.19
N ASN A 32 17.93 -9.24 -14.33
CA ASN A 32 17.55 -10.64 -14.43
C ASN A 32 16.72 -10.90 -15.71
N SER A 33 17.27 -11.72 -16.62
CA SER A 33 16.64 -12.12 -17.86
C SER A 33 15.41 -13.05 -17.64
N ASP A 34 15.33 -13.75 -16.50
CA ASP A 34 14.22 -14.65 -16.20
C ASP A 34 12.92 -13.91 -15.82
N LEU A 35 13.04 -12.61 -15.51
CA LEU A 35 11.90 -11.74 -15.21
C LEU A 35 11.33 -11.10 -16.48
N ILE A 36 11.03 -11.90 -17.49
CA ILE A 36 10.45 -11.43 -18.77
C ILE A 36 8.95 -11.16 -18.61
N ASP A 37 8.26 -11.97 -17.80
CA ASP A 37 6.84 -11.83 -17.53
C ASP A 37 6.61 -10.94 -16.30
N TYR A 38 5.71 -9.97 -16.43
CA TYR A 38 5.37 -9.04 -15.35
C TYR A 38 4.82 -9.74 -14.10
N LYS A 39 4.15 -10.89 -14.23
CA LYS A 39 3.66 -11.67 -13.09
C LYS A 39 4.84 -12.25 -12.30
N LYS A 40 5.83 -12.82 -12.98
CA LYS A 40 7.07 -13.28 -12.35
C LYS A 40 7.80 -12.12 -11.67
N THR A 41 7.86 -10.96 -12.33
CA THR A 41 8.49 -9.75 -11.75
C THR A 41 7.77 -9.27 -10.52
N ARG A 42 6.44 -9.16 -10.54
CA ARG A 42 5.63 -8.76 -9.36
C ARG A 42 5.82 -9.76 -8.23
N ASN A 43 5.71 -11.07 -8.52
CA ASN A 43 5.91 -12.13 -7.53
C ASN A 43 7.29 -12.05 -6.87
N PHE A 44 8.34 -11.99 -7.67
CA PHE A 44 9.71 -11.84 -7.19
C PHE A 44 9.87 -10.58 -6.31
N CYS A 45 9.42 -9.43 -6.81
CA CYS A 45 9.52 -8.17 -6.09
C CYS A 45 8.81 -8.22 -4.72
N TYR A 46 7.60 -8.79 -4.65
CA TYR A 46 6.84 -8.84 -3.40
C TYR A 46 7.44 -9.83 -2.40
N GLN A 47 8.00 -10.95 -2.87
CA GLN A 47 8.77 -11.86 -2.03
C GLN A 47 10.00 -11.15 -1.45
N GLU A 48 10.76 -10.46 -2.28
CA GLU A 48 11.96 -9.73 -1.84
C GLU A 48 11.59 -8.60 -0.85
N ILE A 49 10.48 -7.90 -1.06
CA ILE A 49 9.99 -6.91 -0.10
C ILE A 49 9.65 -7.57 1.25
N ILE A 50 9.04 -8.75 1.25
CA ILE A 50 8.79 -9.51 2.50
C ILE A 50 10.13 -9.87 3.17
N ASN A 51 11.09 -10.38 2.40
CA ASN A 51 12.42 -10.72 2.91
C ASN A 51 13.14 -9.49 3.50
N ILE A 52 13.10 -8.35 2.80
CA ILE A 52 13.69 -7.09 3.24
C ILE A 52 13.09 -6.64 4.57
N PHE A 53 11.77 -6.60 4.66
CA PHE A 53 11.09 -6.11 5.86
C PHE A 53 11.03 -7.13 7.01
N SER A 54 11.38 -8.41 6.77
CA SER A 54 11.42 -9.42 7.84
C SER A 54 12.49 -9.15 8.92
N VAL A 55 13.49 -8.33 8.59
CA VAL A 55 14.60 -7.99 9.50
C VAL A 55 14.48 -6.60 10.12
N PHE A 56 13.45 -5.85 9.79
CA PHE A 56 13.19 -4.51 10.33
C PHE A 56 11.87 -4.46 11.10
N ASN A 57 11.84 -3.59 12.09
CA ASN A 57 10.62 -3.33 12.83
C ASN A 57 9.72 -2.35 12.07
N TYR A 58 8.43 -2.65 12.05
CA TYR A 58 7.37 -1.79 11.52
C TYR A 58 6.09 -2.00 12.31
N LEU A 59 5.16 -1.06 12.21
CA LEU A 59 3.85 -1.16 12.86
C LEU A 59 2.76 -1.28 11.79
N ILE A 60 1.94 -2.31 11.90
CA ILE A 60 0.67 -2.43 11.16
C ILE A 60 -0.46 -2.51 12.17
N LYS A 61 -1.52 -1.73 11.94
CA LYS A 61 -2.77 -1.77 12.70
C LYS A 61 -3.95 -2.00 11.76
N GLY A 62 -5.02 -2.57 12.28
CA GLY A 62 -6.27 -2.70 11.55
C GLY A 62 -6.27 -3.78 10.47
N SER A 63 -5.42 -4.80 10.58
CA SER A 63 -5.34 -5.89 9.60
C SER A 63 -6.66 -6.65 9.45
N GLU A 64 -7.50 -6.66 10.46
CA GLU A 64 -8.87 -7.21 10.45
C GLU A 64 -9.80 -6.48 9.48
N ASN A 65 -9.43 -5.28 9.04
CA ASN A 65 -10.20 -4.50 8.08
C ASN A 65 -9.90 -4.92 6.62
N LEU A 66 -8.94 -5.81 6.39
CA LEU A 66 -8.68 -6.32 5.04
C LEU A 66 -9.91 -7.10 4.55
N PRO A 67 -10.46 -6.78 3.37
CA PRO A 67 -11.55 -7.56 2.78
C PRO A 67 -11.14 -9.01 2.57
N TYR A 68 -12.11 -9.93 2.55
CA TYR A 68 -11.83 -11.33 2.25
C TYR A 68 -11.20 -11.49 0.85
N GLU A 69 -11.73 -10.77 -0.13
CA GLU A 69 -11.24 -10.78 -1.51
C GLU A 69 -10.39 -9.55 -1.81
N GLN A 70 -9.33 -9.74 -2.59
CA GLN A 70 -8.39 -8.66 -2.94
C GLN A 70 -8.92 -7.66 -3.97
N ASN A 71 -9.98 -7.97 -4.73
CA ASN A 71 -10.56 -7.16 -5.82
C ASN A 71 -11.10 -5.79 -5.35
N SER A 72 -10.31 -5.08 -4.58
CA SER A 72 -10.61 -3.80 -3.93
C SER A 72 -9.66 -2.71 -4.39
N ILE A 73 -10.02 -1.47 -4.12
CA ILE A 73 -9.16 -0.30 -4.34
C ILE A 73 -8.52 0.09 -3.00
N PHE A 74 -7.21 -0.04 -2.91
CA PHE A 74 -6.42 0.33 -1.74
C PHE A 74 -5.87 1.73 -1.94
N ILE A 75 -6.46 2.71 -1.26
CA ILE A 75 -6.00 4.10 -1.30
C ILE A 75 -5.05 4.38 -0.15
N TYR A 76 -3.99 5.17 -0.40
CA TYR A 76 -3.02 5.52 0.64
C TYR A 76 -2.49 6.94 0.45
N ASN A 77 -2.00 7.55 1.52
CA ASN A 77 -1.24 8.78 1.45
C ASN A 77 0.20 8.47 1.04
N HIS A 78 0.66 9.13 -0.04
CA HIS A 78 1.96 8.86 -0.65
C HIS A 78 3.07 9.67 0.00
N LEU A 79 4.05 8.98 0.54
CA LEU A 79 5.17 9.57 1.25
C LEU A 79 6.44 9.61 0.38
N ASN A 80 7.23 10.66 0.56
CA ASN A 80 8.58 10.69 0.02
C ASN A 80 9.40 9.52 0.60
N ASN A 81 10.44 9.12 -0.10
CA ASN A 81 11.48 8.31 0.51
C ASN A 81 12.57 9.24 1.06
N HIS A 82 13.21 8.83 2.16
CA HIS A 82 14.41 9.53 2.59
C HIS A 82 15.51 9.43 1.50
N PRO A 83 16.20 10.54 1.14
CA PRO A 83 17.17 10.56 0.04
C PRO A 83 18.31 9.53 0.18
N PHE A 84 18.63 9.15 1.42
CA PHE A 84 19.63 8.12 1.72
C PHE A 84 19.32 6.77 1.06
N TYR A 85 18.06 6.43 0.83
CA TYR A 85 17.63 5.16 0.23
C TYR A 85 17.64 5.15 -1.31
N SER A 86 18.34 6.11 -1.93
CA SER A 86 18.51 6.12 -3.38
C SER A 86 19.22 4.86 -3.88
N CYS A 87 18.60 4.19 -4.86
CA CYS A 87 19.15 3.01 -5.51
C CYS A 87 20.14 3.37 -6.62
N ARG A 88 19.86 4.48 -7.32
CA ARG A 88 20.66 5.08 -8.39
C ARG A 88 20.66 6.59 -8.21
N LYS A 89 21.45 7.31 -9.03
CA LYS A 89 21.62 8.76 -8.93
C LYS A 89 20.27 9.49 -8.84
N ASP A 90 19.32 9.12 -9.69
CA ASP A 90 18.03 9.81 -9.82
C ASP A 90 16.84 8.85 -9.65
N PHE A 91 17.04 7.75 -8.88
CA PHE A 91 15.98 6.75 -8.72
C PHE A 91 15.92 6.17 -7.30
N GLN A 92 14.71 6.13 -6.79
CA GLN A 92 14.34 5.45 -5.53
C GLN A 92 13.18 4.49 -5.78
N ILE A 93 13.23 3.33 -5.12
CA ILE A 93 12.07 2.43 -5.03
C ILE A 93 11.09 3.05 -4.03
N THR A 94 9.84 3.31 -4.40
CA THR A 94 8.82 3.89 -3.51
C THR A 94 8.48 2.91 -2.39
N LEU A 95 8.98 3.19 -1.16
CA LEU A 95 8.89 2.25 -0.04
C LEU A 95 7.45 1.98 0.40
N ASP A 96 6.64 3.03 0.53
CA ASP A 96 5.25 2.94 0.97
C ASP A 96 4.39 2.01 0.10
N SER A 97 4.39 2.21 -1.20
CA SER A 97 3.60 1.41 -2.13
C SER A 97 4.14 -0.01 -2.32
N HIS A 98 5.46 -0.23 -2.17
CA HIS A 98 6.04 -1.57 -2.15
C HIS A 98 5.71 -2.30 -0.85
N PHE A 99 5.72 -1.58 0.28
CA PHE A 99 5.29 -2.11 1.57
C PHE A 99 3.82 -2.57 1.52
N ILE A 100 2.92 -1.74 1.00
CA ILE A 100 1.52 -2.13 0.82
C ILE A 100 1.41 -3.38 -0.06
N SER A 101 2.06 -3.39 -1.22
CA SER A 101 1.94 -4.49 -2.17
C SER A 101 2.54 -5.80 -1.66
N GLY A 102 3.70 -5.77 -0.99
CA GLY A 102 4.40 -6.95 -0.48
C GLY A 102 3.93 -7.36 0.91
N ILE A 103 4.04 -6.45 1.88
CA ILE A 103 3.84 -6.77 3.31
C ILE A 103 2.36 -6.88 3.66
N ILE A 104 1.50 -6.04 3.08
CA ILE A 104 0.07 -6.08 3.37
C ILE A 104 -0.64 -7.05 2.41
N LEU A 105 -0.62 -6.77 1.12
CA LEU A 105 -1.49 -7.46 0.19
C LEU A 105 -0.96 -8.85 -0.19
N TYR A 106 0.29 -8.95 -0.64
CA TYR A 106 0.82 -10.23 -1.08
C TYR A 106 0.99 -11.22 0.08
N LYS A 107 1.41 -10.74 1.26
CA LYS A 107 1.52 -11.58 2.45
C LYS A 107 0.17 -12.16 2.88
N TYR A 108 -0.90 -11.37 2.78
CA TYR A 108 -2.25 -11.78 3.19
C TYR A 108 -2.98 -12.60 2.10
N TYR A 109 -3.03 -12.09 0.85
CA TYR A 109 -3.84 -12.71 -0.22
C TYR A 109 -3.06 -13.72 -1.08
N LYS A 110 -1.73 -13.69 -1.08
CA LYS A 110 -0.88 -14.48 -2.00
C LYS A 110 -1.17 -14.20 -3.48
N ASN A 111 -1.75 -13.05 -3.78
CA ASN A 111 -2.09 -12.62 -5.13
C ASN A 111 -1.36 -11.31 -5.49
N LEU A 112 -1.19 -11.05 -6.78
CA LEU A 112 -0.39 -9.96 -7.30
C LEU A 112 -1.22 -8.67 -7.40
N ALA A 113 -0.99 -7.72 -6.49
CA ALA A 113 -1.61 -6.41 -6.58
C ALA A 113 -1.10 -5.63 -7.81
N SER A 114 -1.96 -4.81 -8.39
CA SER A 114 -1.56 -3.80 -9.37
C SER A 114 -1.40 -2.44 -8.71
N ARG A 115 -0.60 -1.56 -9.29
CA ARG A 115 -0.37 -0.22 -8.77
C ARG A 115 -0.60 0.82 -9.84
N VAL A 116 -1.03 2.00 -9.42
CA VAL A 116 -1.01 3.17 -10.29
C VAL A 116 0.33 3.88 -10.10
N VAL A 117 1.10 3.98 -11.18
CA VAL A 117 2.43 4.60 -11.17
C VAL A 117 2.54 5.66 -12.26
N ARG A 118 3.35 6.67 -12.03
CA ARG A 118 3.59 7.68 -13.06
C ARG A 118 4.38 7.13 -14.25
N CYS A 119 4.18 7.69 -15.41
CA CYS A 119 5.07 7.49 -16.55
C CYS A 119 6.46 8.03 -16.24
N SER A 120 7.49 7.40 -16.80
CA SER A 120 8.85 7.91 -16.75
C SER A 120 9.00 9.10 -17.70
N LEU A 121 9.79 10.10 -17.31
CA LEU A 121 10.22 11.14 -18.23
C LEU A 121 11.30 10.60 -19.20
N PRO A 122 11.52 11.22 -20.37
CA PRO A 122 12.47 10.73 -21.37
C PRO A 122 13.90 10.51 -20.84
N ASN A 123 14.33 11.31 -19.87
CA ASN A 123 15.67 11.25 -19.25
C ASN A 123 15.74 10.35 -18.01
N GLU A 124 14.64 9.73 -17.56
CA GLU A 124 14.58 8.88 -16.37
C GLU A 124 14.83 7.39 -16.67
N ASN A 125 15.98 7.06 -17.24
CA ASN A 125 16.32 5.70 -17.66
C ASN A 125 16.22 4.66 -16.53
N PHE A 126 16.60 5.01 -15.31
CA PHE A 126 16.53 4.08 -14.17
C PHE A 126 15.09 3.82 -13.71
N HIS A 127 14.24 4.85 -13.73
CA HIS A 127 12.82 4.71 -13.45
C HIS A 127 12.13 3.88 -14.53
N HIS A 128 12.43 4.15 -15.80
CA HIS A 128 11.89 3.41 -16.93
C HIS A 128 12.27 1.93 -16.87
N SER A 129 13.56 1.60 -16.72
CA SER A 129 14.04 0.19 -16.69
C SER A 129 13.47 -0.62 -15.54
N TYR A 130 13.17 0.03 -14.40
CA TYR A 130 12.54 -0.64 -13.27
C TYR A 130 11.05 -0.85 -13.50
N TYR A 131 10.28 0.24 -13.70
CA TYR A 131 8.83 0.14 -13.73
C TYR A 131 8.25 -0.52 -14.97
N ASN A 132 8.97 -0.54 -16.11
CA ASN A 132 8.52 -1.25 -17.31
C ASN A 132 8.39 -2.77 -17.14
N LYS A 133 9.07 -3.34 -16.15
CA LYS A 133 8.99 -4.78 -15.86
C LYS A 133 7.66 -5.20 -15.22
N PHE A 134 6.85 -4.27 -14.70
CA PHE A 134 5.72 -4.61 -13.84
C PHE A 134 4.34 -4.58 -14.51
N ASN A 135 4.22 -3.99 -15.68
CA ASN A 135 2.92 -3.78 -16.34
C ASN A 135 1.85 -3.19 -15.39
N TYR A 136 2.20 -2.14 -14.65
CA TYR A 136 1.28 -1.39 -13.78
C TYR A 136 0.46 -0.39 -14.59
N VAL A 137 -0.65 0.06 -14.03
CA VAL A 137 -1.46 1.15 -14.58
C VAL A 137 -0.65 2.44 -14.61
N ARG A 138 -0.57 3.08 -15.78
CA ARG A 138 0.27 4.25 -16.02
C ARG A 138 -0.55 5.53 -16.12
N VAL A 139 -0.03 6.60 -15.49
CA VAL A 139 -0.60 7.94 -15.60
C VAL A 139 0.52 8.99 -15.72
N TYR A 140 0.25 10.08 -16.41
CA TYR A 140 1.10 11.28 -16.28
C TYR A 140 0.67 12.04 -15.03
N ALA A 141 1.60 12.22 -14.10
CA ALA A 141 1.40 13.02 -12.89
C ALA A 141 1.71 14.50 -13.18
N GLN A 142 1.01 15.41 -12.55
CA GLN A 142 1.04 16.86 -12.83
C GLN A 142 2.44 17.46 -12.85
N ASN A 143 3.35 16.98 -12.00
CA ASN A 143 4.72 17.50 -11.89
C ASN A 143 5.74 16.70 -12.72
N PHE A 144 5.28 15.70 -13.49
CA PHE A 144 6.12 14.80 -14.27
C PHE A 144 5.51 14.62 -15.66
N ILE A 145 5.51 15.72 -16.41
CA ILE A 145 4.96 15.81 -17.75
C ILE A 145 6.13 16.02 -18.71
N PRO A 146 6.26 15.23 -19.79
CA PRO A 146 7.24 15.49 -20.83
C PRO A 146 7.01 16.88 -21.47
N SER A 147 8.07 17.61 -21.72
CA SER A 147 8.00 18.95 -22.33
C SER A 147 7.38 18.95 -23.73
N GLU A 148 7.44 17.80 -24.41
CA GLU A 148 6.93 17.59 -25.78
C GLU A 148 5.43 17.33 -25.83
N MET A 149 4.77 17.10 -24.68
CA MET A 149 3.35 16.78 -24.61
C MET A 149 2.52 17.97 -24.17
N ASP A 150 1.44 18.22 -24.90
CA ASP A 150 0.44 19.19 -24.48
C ASP A 150 -0.58 18.61 -23.48
N TYR A 151 -1.36 19.49 -22.87
CA TYR A 151 -2.36 19.10 -21.86
C TYR A 151 -3.44 18.15 -22.42
N SER A 152 -3.83 18.30 -23.70
CA SER A 152 -4.84 17.42 -24.33
C SER A 152 -4.32 16.00 -24.47
N GLN A 153 -3.10 15.83 -24.95
CA GLN A 153 -2.44 14.53 -25.07
C GLN A 153 -2.32 13.82 -23.73
N ILE A 154 -1.94 14.56 -22.67
CA ILE A 154 -1.85 14.03 -21.31
C ILE A 154 -3.22 13.60 -20.80
N LYS A 155 -4.24 14.43 -21.00
CA LYS A 155 -5.62 14.13 -20.59
C LYS A 155 -6.14 12.88 -21.30
N ASP A 156 -5.89 12.75 -22.59
CA ASP A 156 -6.32 11.59 -23.38
C ASP A 156 -5.59 10.32 -22.97
N PHE A 157 -4.28 10.39 -22.73
CA PHE A 157 -3.54 9.27 -22.18
C PHE A 157 -4.10 8.85 -20.80
N ASN A 158 -4.33 9.81 -19.91
CA ASN A 158 -4.82 9.53 -18.57
C ASN A 158 -6.27 8.99 -18.51
N LYS A 159 -7.06 9.12 -19.58
CA LYS A 159 -8.38 8.45 -19.68
C LYS A 159 -8.27 6.92 -19.62
N ARG A 160 -7.13 6.37 -20.06
CA ARG A 160 -6.85 4.91 -20.00
C ARG A 160 -6.83 4.38 -18.57
N PHE A 161 -6.53 5.25 -17.60
CA PHE A 161 -6.55 4.89 -16.17
C PHE A 161 -7.81 4.14 -15.76
N TYR A 162 -8.99 4.57 -16.24
CA TYR A 162 -10.26 3.96 -15.85
C TYR A 162 -10.36 2.52 -16.35
N LYS A 163 -10.08 2.30 -17.64
CA LYS A 163 -10.15 0.98 -18.25
C LYS A 163 -9.07 0.05 -17.69
N ASP A 164 -7.82 0.49 -17.67
CA ASP A 164 -6.69 -0.33 -17.22
C ASP A 164 -6.85 -0.75 -15.74
N SER A 165 -7.39 0.16 -14.91
CA SER A 165 -7.68 -0.12 -13.50
C SER A 165 -8.85 -1.08 -13.32
N GLU A 166 -9.94 -0.92 -14.08
CA GLU A 166 -11.08 -1.83 -14.08
C GLU A 166 -10.63 -3.24 -14.49
N ASP A 167 -9.80 -3.38 -15.53
CA ASP A 167 -9.28 -4.65 -16.01
C ASP A 167 -8.46 -5.37 -14.92
N GLU A 168 -7.64 -4.65 -14.15
CA GLU A 168 -6.87 -5.24 -13.04
C GLU A 168 -7.80 -5.71 -11.90
N ILE A 169 -8.80 -4.92 -11.53
CA ILE A 169 -9.77 -5.29 -10.50
C ILE A 169 -10.61 -6.49 -10.92
N ARG A 170 -11.05 -6.56 -12.18
CA ARG A 170 -11.81 -7.71 -12.72
C ARG A 170 -11.00 -9.00 -12.80
N LYS A 171 -9.69 -8.92 -12.92
CA LYS A 171 -8.77 -10.08 -12.80
C LYS A 171 -8.62 -10.58 -11.36
N GLY A 172 -9.26 -9.94 -10.38
CA GLY A 172 -9.10 -10.26 -8.97
C GLY A 172 -7.88 -9.62 -8.31
N ASN A 173 -7.17 -8.73 -9.02
CA ASN A 173 -6.05 -7.99 -8.47
C ASN A 173 -6.54 -6.80 -7.65
N GLY A 174 -5.90 -6.52 -6.52
CA GLY A 174 -6.12 -5.26 -5.81
C GLY A 174 -5.42 -4.11 -6.54
N LEU A 175 -6.05 -2.94 -6.57
CA LEU A 175 -5.47 -1.73 -7.14
C LEU A 175 -4.94 -0.82 -6.04
N VAL A 176 -3.62 -0.62 -5.97
CA VAL A 176 -2.97 0.28 -5.02
C VAL A 176 -2.76 1.64 -5.68
N VAL A 177 -3.33 2.69 -5.10
CA VAL A 177 -3.32 4.03 -5.69
C VAL A 177 -3.30 5.14 -4.65
N SER A 178 -2.43 6.14 -4.84
CA SER A 178 -2.52 7.38 -4.07
C SER A 178 -3.44 8.38 -4.77
N PRO A 179 -4.50 8.86 -4.10
CA PRO A 179 -5.38 9.88 -4.67
C PRO A 179 -4.73 11.27 -4.74
N GLU A 180 -3.58 11.49 -4.14
CA GLU A 180 -2.85 12.75 -4.17
C GLU A 180 -2.19 13.00 -5.54
N GLY A 181 -1.61 11.95 -6.10
CA GLY A 181 -0.87 12.00 -7.37
C GLY A 181 0.52 12.61 -7.26
N PHE A 182 1.04 12.80 -6.06
CA PHE A 182 2.41 13.18 -5.71
C PHE A 182 2.71 12.77 -4.27
N SER A 183 3.99 12.75 -3.91
CA SER A 183 4.45 12.37 -2.56
C SER A 183 4.74 13.60 -1.71
N LEU A 184 4.62 13.45 -0.39
CA LEU A 184 4.91 14.47 0.63
C LEU A 184 5.66 13.85 1.79
N ASP A 185 6.24 14.68 2.64
CA ASP A 185 6.75 14.23 3.92
C ASP A 185 5.59 13.94 4.90
N THR A 186 5.81 13.07 5.85
CA THR A 186 4.79 12.60 6.81
C THR A 186 4.01 13.75 7.46
N GLU A 187 4.70 14.82 7.86
CA GLU A 187 4.11 15.97 8.56
C GLU A 187 3.18 16.80 7.67
N GLN A 188 3.40 16.75 6.35
CA GLN A 188 2.61 17.49 5.36
C GLN A 188 1.50 16.64 4.73
N SER A 189 1.60 15.32 4.89
CA SER A 189 0.68 14.34 4.29
C SER A 189 -0.66 14.26 5.05
N PRO A 190 -1.75 13.95 4.36
CA PRO A 190 -1.89 13.88 2.91
C PRO A 190 -2.05 15.25 2.27
N GLY A 191 -1.64 15.34 1.01
CA GLY A 191 -2.02 16.43 0.12
C GLY A 191 -3.50 16.34 -0.28
N LYS A 192 -3.90 17.19 -1.23
CA LYS A 192 -5.29 17.22 -1.71
C LYS A 192 -5.62 15.96 -2.53
N PHE A 193 -6.68 15.26 -2.17
CA PHE A 193 -7.18 14.11 -2.91
C PHE A 193 -7.85 14.51 -4.22
N LYS A 194 -7.46 13.85 -5.31
CA LYS A 194 -8.06 13.94 -6.64
C LYS A 194 -9.26 13.00 -6.74
N LEU A 195 -10.23 13.35 -7.57
CA LEU A 195 -11.51 12.61 -7.67
C LEU A 195 -11.40 11.29 -8.48
N GLY A 196 -10.32 11.09 -9.26
CA GLY A 196 -10.22 10.02 -10.25
C GLY A 196 -10.53 8.62 -9.72
N VAL A 197 -9.89 8.22 -8.63
CA VAL A 197 -10.09 6.89 -8.04
C VAL A 197 -11.49 6.69 -7.45
N PHE A 198 -12.10 7.74 -6.90
CA PHE A 198 -13.44 7.67 -6.35
C PHE A 198 -14.50 7.59 -7.46
N LYS A 199 -14.28 8.31 -8.59
CA LYS A 199 -15.08 8.15 -9.82
C LYS A 199 -14.97 6.73 -10.36
N LEU A 200 -13.76 6.19 -10.45
CA LEU A 200 -13.52 4.80 -10.86
C LEU A 200 -14.36 3.82 -10.06
N ALA A 201 -14.36 3.95 -8.73
CA ALA A 201 -15.12 3.05 -7.84
C ALA A 201 -16.63 3.05 -8.15
N THR A 202 -17.22 4.20 -8.53
CA THR A 202 -18.64 4.27 -8.90
C THR A 202 -18.96 3.67 -10.28
N MET A 203 -17.96 3.53 -11.14
CA MET A 203 -18.14 3.05 -12.52
C MET A 203 -18.07 1.52 -12.62
N ILE A 204 -17.29 0.87 -11.76
CA ILE A 204 -17.07 -0.59 -11.80
C ILE A 204 -18.27 -1.32 -11.20
N LYS A 205 -18.68 -2.41 -11.84
CA LYS A 205 -19.72 -3.32 -11.36
C LYS A 205 -19.24 -4.78 -11.39
N PRO A 206 -19.41 -5.53 -10.28
CA PRO A 206 -19.87 -5.07 -8.96
C PRO A 206 -18.95 -4.00 -8.36
N GLU A 207 -19.52 -3.09 -7.57
CA GLU A 207 -18.78 -1.97 -6.99
C GLU A 207 -17.67 -2.46 -6.05
N PRO A 208 -16.39 -2.08 -6.29
CA PRO A 208 -15.28 -2.47 -5.43
C PRO A 208 -15.33 -1.74 -4.08
N LYS A 209 -14.82 -2.38 -3.04
CA LYS A 209 -14.55 -1.70 -1.77
C LYS A 209 -13.35 -0.77 -1.93
N ILE A 210 -13.42 0.40 -1.29
CA ILE A 210 -12.27 1.28 -1.09
C ILE A 210 -11.73 0.98 0.31
N VAL A 211 -10.45 0.61 0.39
CA VAL A 211 -9.74 0.30 1.63
C VAL A 211 -8.71 1.42 1.89
N PRO A 212 -8.96 2.31 2.84
CA PRO A 212 -8.00 3.36 3.15
C PRO A 212 -6.84 2.80 3.99
N ILE A 213 -5.61 3.12 3.59
CA ILE A 213 -4.37 2.75 4.29
C ILE A 213 -3.61 4.03 4.64
N VAL A 214 -3.46 4.29 5.92
CA VAL A 214 -2.72 5.44 6.43
C VAL A 214 -1.26 5.04 6.62
N MET A 215 -0.34 5.85 6.09
CA MET A 215 1.10 5.61 6.15
C MET A 215 1.79 6.74 6.90
N ALA A 216 2.83 6.42 7.69
CA ALA A 216 3.66 7.41 8.37
C ALA A 216 5.13 6.96 8.45
N ASN A 217 6.03 7.92 8.42
CA ASN A 217 7.48 7.79 8.61
C ASN A 217 8.26 7.09 7.48
N PHE A 218 7.65 6.79 6.32
CA PHE A 218 8.39 6.20 5.18
C PHE A 218 9.39 7.17 4.55
N ASP A 219 9.28 8.46 4.86
CA ASP A 219 10.22 9.53 4.50
C ASP A 219 11.37 9.69 5.49
N LYS A 220 11.42 8.90 6.56
CA LYS A 220 12.45 8.96 7.60
C LYS A 220 13.49 7.86 7.44
N LEU A 221 14.63 8.01 8.12
CA LEU A 221 15.58 6.93 8.33
C LEU A 221 14.99 5.89 9.29
N ILE A 222 15.14 4.60 8.98
CA ILE A 222 14.63 3.52 9.84
C ILE A 222 15.36 3.47 11.19
N SER A 223 16.58 4.04 11.26
CA SER A 223 17.31 4.23 12.51
C SER A 223 16.75 5.36 13.39
N LYS A 224 15.81 6.16 12.92
CA LYS A 224 15.23 7.30 13.63
C LYS A 224 13.78 7.08 13.96
N GLU A 225 13.03 6.53 13.01
CA GLU A 225 11.59 6.36 13.12
C GLU A 225 11.17 5.01 12.53
N VAL A 226 10.20 4.39 13.16
CA VAL A 226 9.61 3.15 12.67
C VAL A 226 8.57 3.47 11.61
N PHE A 227 8.57 2.71 10.52
CA PHE A 227 7.53 2.77 9.50
C PHE A 227 6.20 2.29 10.07
N LYS A 228 5.16 3.08 9.91
CA LYS A 228 3.84 2.82 10.50
C LYS A 228 2.76 2.79 9.43
N CYS A 229 1.84 1.87 9.59
CA CYS A 229 0.69 1.68 8.71
C CYS A 229 -0.56 1.38 9.52
N GLU A 230 -1.70 1.94 9.12
CA GLU A 230 -3.02 1.62 9.69
C GLU A 230 -4.02 1.38 8.57
N ILE A 231 -4.65 0.22 8.56
CA ILE A 231 -5.69 -0.18 7.61
C ILE A 231 -7.03 0.20 8.22
N LEU A 232 -7.74 1.13 7.58
CA LEU A 232 -9.03 1.60 8.06
C LEU A 232 -10.17 0.73 7.51
N LYS A 233 -11.36 0.87 8.11
CA LYS A 233 -12.57 0.16 7.66
C LYS A 233 -12.84 0.44 6.18
N PRO A 234 -13.05 -0.62 5.37
CA PRO A 234 -13.41 -0.47 3.97
C PRO A 234 -14.81 0.13 3.85
N PHE A 235 -15.05 0.82 2.73
CA PHE A 235 -16.36 1.34 2.37
C PHE A 235 -16.60 1.25 0.86
N LYS A 236 -17.86 1.34 0.44
CA LYS A 236 -18.25 1.57 -0.94
C LYS A 236 -18.71 2.99 -1.11
N MET A 237 -18.62 3.55 -2.32
CA MET A 237 -19.15 4.89 -2.60
C MET A 237 -20.68 4.93 -2.41
N SER A 238 -21.35 3.82 -2.74
CA SER A 238 -22.80 3.65 -2.53
C SER A 238 -23.21 3.73 -1.06
N ASP A 239 -22.36 3.34 -0.10
CA ASP A 239 -22.62 3.47 1.35
C ASP A 239 -22.81 4.94 1.78
N HIS A 240 -22.32 5.87 0.95
CA HIS A 240 -22.44 7.32 1.14
C HIS A 240 -23.46 7.97 0.16
N GLY A 241 -24.26 7.16 -0.51
CA GLY A 241 -25.26 7.61 -1.48
C GLY A 241 -24.63 8.23 -2.74
N ILE A 242 -23.41 7.83 -3.10
CA ILE A 242 -22.67 8.26 -4.30
C ILE A 242 -22.66 7.09 -5.27
N THR A 243 -23.48 7.14 -6.33
CA THR A 243 -23.72 5.99 -7.22
C THR A 243 -23.19 6.18 -8.64
N HIS A 244 -22.77 7.40 -9.00
CA HIS A 244 -22.21 7.70 -10.32
C HIS A 244 -21.07 8.74 -10.26
N PRO A 245 -20.20 8.82 -11.28
CA PRO A 245 -18.96 9.61 -11.22
C PRO A 245 -19.17 11.14 -11.19
N ASN A 246 -20.38 11.62 -11.51
CA ASN A 246 -20.71 13.05 -11.48
C ASN A 246 -21.70 13.40 -10.35
N ASP A 247 -21.82 12.53 -9.34
CA ASP A 247 -22.68 12.78 -8.18
C ASP A 247 -22.23 14.06 -7.45
N PRO A 248 -23.16 14.99 -7.14
CA PRO A 248 -22.80 16.24 -6.46
C PRO A 248 -22.22 16.01 -5.04
N LYS A 249 -22.52 14.89 -4.40
CA LYS A 249 -22.01 14.52 -3.10
C LYS A 249 -20.53 14.10 -3.14
N LEU A 250 -19.99 13.75 -4.31
CA LEU A 250 -18.63 13.22 -4.46
C LEU A 250 -17.56 14.21 -3.96
N ILE A 251 -17.66 15.48 -4.37
CA ILE A 251 -16.66 16.50 -4.01
C ILE A 251 -16.65 16.76 -2.49
N PRO A 252 -17.80 17.03 -1.83
CA PRO A 252 -17.84 17.17 -0.37
C PRO A 252 -17.33 15.94 0.38
N PHE A 253 -17.71 14.74 -0.09
CA PHE A 253 -17.25 13.48 0.50
C PHE A 253 -15.73 13.37 0.47
N VAL A 254 -15.10 13.56 -0.70
CA VAL A 254 -13.63 13.44 -0.85
C VAL A 254 -12.91 14.50 -0.03
N LYS A 255 -13.41 15.73 0.06
CA LYS A 255 -12.86 16.76 0.94
C LYS A 255 -12.89 16.35 2.42
N ASN A 256 -14.02 15.80 2.87
CA ASN A 256 -14.17 15.32 4.24
C ASN A 256 -13.25 14.12 4.53
N LEU A 257 -13.17 13.16 3.61
CA LEU A 257 -12.26 12.03 3.72
C LEU A 257 -10.79 12.49 3.83
N ASN A 258 -10.38 13.45 2.99
CA ASN A 258 -9.03 14.02 3.03
C ASN A 258 -8.75 14.71 4.37
N PHE A 259 -9.71 15.44 4.93
CA PHE A 259 -9.59 16.05 6.24
C PHE A 259 -9.43 15.00 7.35
N LYS A 260 -10.25 13.94 7.34
CA LYS A 260 -10.15 12.82 8.28
C LYS A 260 -8.79 12.12 8.17
N TYR A 261 -8.28 11.94 6.95
CA TYR A 261 -6.98 11.32 6.73
C TYR A 261 -5.84 12.08 7.41
N LYS A 262 -5.85 13.42 7.38
CA LYS A 262 -4.87 14.24 8.11
C LYS A 262 -4.85 13.94 9.61
N ASN A 263 -6.03 13.71 10.20
CA ASN A 263 -6.13 13.37 11.60
C ASN A 263 -5.63 11.94 11.89
N TYR A 264 -5.90 11.00 10.99
CA TYR A 264 -5.37 9.63 11.11
C TYR A 264 -3.84 9.60 11.02
N VAL A 265 -3.22 10.33 10.08
CA VAL A 265 -1.75 10.45 9.99
C VAL A 265 -1.19 11.02 11.30
N LYS A 266 -1.75 12.11 11.83
CA LYS A 266 -1.32 12.70 13.11
C LYS A 266 -1.45 11.74 14.29
N SER A 267 -2.51 10.93 14.32
CA SER A 267 -2.72 9.92 15.36
C SER A 267 -1.71 8.77 15.21
N LEU A 268 -1.45 8.32 13.98
CA LEU A 268 -0.52 7.24 13.70
C LEU A 268 0.92 7.60 14.06
N ILE A 269 1.35 8.83 13.80
CA ILE A 269 2.68 9.31 14.22
C ILE A 269 2.87 9.15 15.73
N LYS A 270 1.84 9.47 16.52
CA LYS A 270 1.87 9.42 17.99
C LYS A 270 1.60 8.02 18.56
N ALA A 271 1.25 7.04 17.72
CA ALA A 271 0.94 5.69 18.18
C ALA A 271 2.15 5.03 18.83
N ASP A 272 1.95 4.48 20.04
CA ASP A 272 2.98 3.73 20.76
C ASP A 272 3.43 2.50 19.97
N LEU A 273 4.74 2.25 20.04
CA LEU A 273 5.42 1.17 19.36
C LEU A 273 5.27 -0.16 20.14
N LYS A 274 4.04 -0.64 20.34
CA LYS A 274 3.86 -2.06 20.67
C LYS A 274 3.91 -2.84 19.36
N PHE A 275 5.09 -3.41 19.08
CA PHE A 275 5.31 -4.14 17.83
C PHE A 275 4.41 -5.32 17.72
N LYS A 276 3.62 -5.35 16.67
CA LYS A 276 2.96 -6.55 16.19
C LYS A 276 2.92 -6.49 14.66
N ASP A 277 3.38 -7.55 14.04
CA ASP A 277 2.96 -7.87 12.68
C ASP A 277 1.55 -8.48 12.77
N GLU A 278 0.54 -7.63 12.88
CA GLU A 278 -0.86 -8.06 13.01
C GLU A 278 -1.32 -8.96 11.86
N ILE A 279 -0.69 -8.86 10.69
CA ILE A 279 -0.98 -9.77 9.56
C ILE A 279 -0.43 -11.17 9.85
N ALA A 280 0.77 -11.27 10.44
CA ALA A 280 1.30 -12.57 10.83
C ALA A 280 0.43 -13.23 11.90
N ASP A 281 0.01 -12.47 12.90
CA ASP A 281 -0.91 -12.96 13.95
C ASP A 281 -2.22 -13.46 13.31
N LEU A 282 -2.82 -12.66 12.41
CA LEU A 282 -4.06 -13.03 11.72
C LEU A 282 -3.91 -14.29 10.84
N LEU A 283 -2.77 -14.47 10.17
CA LEU A 283 -2.49 -15.66 9.36
C LEU A 283 -2.27 -16.91 10.24
N ILE A 284 -1.68 -16.75 11.41
CA ILE A 284 -1.56 -17.85 12.39
C ILE A 284 -2.94 -18.25 12.89
N GLU A 285 -3.79 -17.29 13.27
CA GLU A 285 -5.17 -17.54 13.65
C GLU A 285 -5.93 -18.25 12.52
N LYS A 286 -5.83 -17.77 11.28
CA LYS A 286 -6.47 -18.40 10.12
C LYS A 286 -6.05 -19.86 9.95
N LYS A 287 -4.75 -20.16 10.01
CA LYS A 287 -4.23 -21.55 9.93
C LYS A 287 -4.74 -22.44 11.08
N PHE A 288 -4.91 -21.86 12.26
CA PHE A 288 -5.44 -22.60 13.41
C PHE A 288 -6.89 -23.06 13.18
N PHE A 289 -7.66 -22.30 12.41
CA PHE A 289 -9.07 -22.58 12.11
C PHE A 289 -9.29 -23.31 10.78
N GLU A 290 -8.32 -23.37 9.89
CA GLU A 290 -8.41 -24.15 8.64
C GLU A 290 -8.45 -25.66 8.95
N GLY A 291 -9.50 -26.35 8.48
CA GLY A 291 -9.65 -27.81 8.60
C GLY A 291 -10.43 -28.32 9.82
N LYS A 292 -11.12 -27.45 10.55
CA LYS A 292 -12.04 -27.87 11.62
C LYS A 292 -13.49 -27.72 11.17
N ASP A 293 -14.12 -28.84 10.85
CA ASP A 293 -15.56 -28.90 10.62
C ASP A 293 -16.31 -28.54 11.92
N ASN A 294 -17.34 -27.71 11.82
CA ASN A 294 -18.19 -27.23 12.95
C ASN A 294 -17.58 -26.18 13.87
N LEU A 295 -16.66 -25.36 13.41
CA LEU A 295 -16.15 -24.25 14.19
C LEU A 295 -17.09 -23.04 14.14
N ILE A 296 -17.54 -22.55 15.30
CA ILE A 296 -18.21 -21.25 15.40
C ILE A 296 -17.13 -20.17 15.38
N VAL A 297 -17.05 -19.43 14.29
CA VAL A 297 -16.09 -18.32 14.15
C VAL A 297 -16.76 -17.02 14.57
N PHE A 298 -16.30 -16.45 15.68
CA PHE A 298 -16.68 -15.10 16.08
C PHE A 298 -15.86 -14.09 15.32
N TYR A 299 -16.47 -13.43 14.33
CA TYR A 299 -15.80 -12.38 13.56
C TYR A 299 -15.93 -11.01 14.24
N GLY A 300 -14.80 -10.36 14.47
CA GLY A 300 -14.75 -8.90 14.47
C GLY A 300 -14.90 -8.15 15.77
N SER A 301 -14.62 -8.74 16.92
CA SER A 301 -14.58 -7.97 18.17
C SER A 301 -13.16 -7.90 18.73
N SER A 302 -12.69 -6.70 19.10
CA SER A 302 -11.46 -6.51 19.87
C SER A 302 -11.46 -7.29 21.19
N THR A 303 -12.63 -7.67 21.70
CA THR A 303 -12.84 -8.49 22.89
C THR A 303 -12.31 -9.91 22.70
N ILE A 304 -12.41 -10.48 21.50
CA ILE A 304 -11.90 -11.83 21.21
C ILE A 304 -10.36 -11.86 21.28
N ARG A 305 -9.71 -10.79 20.86
CA ARG A 305 -8.24 -10.66 20.98
C ARG A 305 -7.74 -10.61 22.42
N LEU A 306 -8.59 -10.18 23.33
CA LEU A 306 -8.29 -10.11 24.77
C LEU A 306 -8.63 -11.40 25.49
N TRP A 307 -9.33 -12.33 24.85
CA TRP A 307 -9.71 -13.60 25.43
C TRP A 307 -8.56 -14.60 25.39
N LYS A 308 -7.71 -14.50 26.39
CA LYS A 308 -6.47 -15.30 26.49
C LYS A 308 -6.70 -16.81 26.61
N ASP A 309 -7.86 -17.22 27.04
CA ASP A 309 -8.21 -18.61 27.30
C ASP A 309 -9.21 -19.19 26.29
N LEU A 310 -9.46 -18.49 25.16
CA LEU A 310 -10.39 -18.94 24.12
C LEU A 310 -10.21 -20.43 23.76
N LYS A 311 -8.96 -20.88 23.71
CA LYS A 311 -8.62 -22.27 23.41
C LYS A 311 -9.06 -23.26 24.49
N LYS A 312 -9.09 -22.85 25.77
CA LYS A 312 -9.53 -23.69 26.88
C LYS A 312 -11.04 -23.74 26.98
N ASP A 313 -11.73 -22.65 26.61
CA ASP A 313 -13.15 -22.49 26.81
C ASP A 313 -13.98 -23.16 25.70
N PHE A 314 -13.35 -23.48 24.55
CA PHE A 314 -14.03 -24.10 23.40
C PHE A 314 -13.39 -25.42 22.90
N LEU A 315 -12.36 -25.93 23.57
CA LEU A 315 -11.78 -27.25 23.32
C LEU A 315 -11.92 -28.15 24.53
#